data_d48331817131f95d68b6f574d3b37699
#
_entry.id   d48331817131f95d68b6f574d3b37699
#
_cell.length_a   1.000
_cell.length_b   1.000
_cell.length_c   1.000
_cell.angle_alpha   90.00
_cell.angle_beta   90.00
_cell.angle_gamma   90.00
#
_symmetry.space_group_name_H-M   'P 1'
#
loop_
_entity.id
_entity.type
_entity.pdbx_description
1 polymer ?
#
loop_
_entity_poly.entity_id
_entity_poly.type
_entity_poly.pdbx_seq_one_letter_code
_entity_poly.pdbx_strand_id
1 'polypeptide(L)'
;YHTYRIPAIVRATDGSLLAFAEGRKAGQGDSGDIDLLLRRSTDGGATWNQPQLLWDDGPNTCGNPCPVVDRTTGRIHLLMTRNLGTDHEAEIIAQTSTESRRVWTMTSDDHGVTWSAPRELTASVKAPDWTWYATGPGGAIRLRNGTLLVPATHAAQARRREVQGKYD
;
A
#
# COMPACT_ATOMS: atom_id res chain seq x y z
N TYR A 1 -13.92 -3.69 12.90
CA TYR A 1 -13.39 -2.42 12.40
C TYR A 1 -14.51 -1.38 12.34
N HIS A 2 -14.16 -0.13 12.62
CA HIS A 2 -15.11 0.98 12.54
C HIS A 2 -15.41 1.34 11.07
N THR A 3 -14.38 1.35 10.22
CA THR A 3 -14.48 1.80 8.82
C THR A 3 -13.57 0.98 7.92
N TYR A 4 -14.02 0.75 6.67
CA TYR A 4 -13.20 0.18 5.60
C TYR A 4 -12.97 1.24 4.54
N ARG A 5 -11.70 1.44 4.13
CA ARG A 5 -11.32 2.45 3.11
C ARG A 5 -10.23 1.92 2.19
N ILE A 6 -9.92 2.71 1.15
CA ILE A 6 -8.89 2.45 0.15
C ILE A 6 -9.06 1.06 -0.48
N PRO A 7 -10.22 0.78 -1.10
CA PRO A 7 -10.46 -0.52 -1.71
C PRO A 7 -9.64 -0.71 -2.97
N ALA A 8 -9.17 -1.94 -3.19
CA ALA A 8 -8.60 -2.39 -4.44
C ALA A 8 -9.14 -3.79 -4.76
N ILE A 9 -9.35 -4.08 -6.04
CA ILE A 9 -9.84 -5.39 -6.49
C ILE A 9 -9.04 -5.89 -7.68
N VAL A 10 -8.68 -7.17 -7.66
CA VAL A 10 -8.07 -7.85 -8.80
C VAL A 10 -8.73 -9.19 -9.05
N ARG A 11 -8.61 -9.67 -10.28
CA ARG A 11 -9.01 -11.03 -10.66
C ARG A 11 -7.77 -11.89 -10.84
N ALA A 12 -7.65 -12.94 -10.02
CA ALA A 12 -6.61 -13.94 -10.11
C ALA A 12 -6.75 -14.81 -11.40
N THR A 13 -5.73 -15.58 -11.73
CA THR A 13 -5.72 -16.40 -12.95
C THR A 13 -6.67 -17.58 -12.91
N ASP A 14 -7.07 -18.05 -11.71
CA ASP A 14 -8.13 -19.05 -11.51
C ASP A 14 -9.55 -18.47 -11.63
N GLY A 15 -9.67 -17.16 -11.86
CA GLY A 15 -10.95 -16.46 -11.96
C GLY A 15 -11.47 -15.87 -10.64
N SER A 16 -10.85 -16.18 -9.51
CA SER A 16 -11.23 -15.61 -8.21
C SER A 16 -11.10 -14.09 -8.20
N LEU A 17 -11.98 -13.42 -7.48
CA LEU A 17 -11.88 -12.00 -7.17
C LEU A 17 -11.28 -11.81 -5.79
N LEU A 18 -10.33 -10.91 -5.69
CA LEU A 18 -9.67 -10.52 -4.44
C LEU A 18 -9.94 -9.05 -4.17
N ALA A 19 -10.64 -8.75 -3.08
CA ALA A 19 -10.97 -7.40 -2.64
C ALA A 19 -10.15 -7.06 -1.39
N PHE A 20 -9.26 -6.09 -1.54
CA PHE A 20 -8.41 -5.57 -0.47
C PHE A 20 -9.00 -4.29 0.10
N ALA A 21 -8.79 -4.03 1.38
CA ALA A 21 -9.14 -2.76 2.01
C ALA A 21 -8.33 -2.53 3.28
N GLU A 22 -8.26 -1.28 3.70
CA GLU A 22 -7.86 -0.90 5.05
C GLU A 22 -9.02 -1.14 6.01
N GLY A 23 -8.76 -1.86 7.10
CA GLY A 23 -9.65 -1.99 8.25
C GLY A 23 -9.22 -1.03 9.35
N ARG A 24 -9.94 0.07 9.52
CA ARG A 24 -9.64 1.13 10.48
C ARG A 24 -10.34 0.85 11.79
N LYS A 25 -9.61 0.68 12.89
CA LYS A 25 -10.19 0.24 14.17
C LYS A 25 -10.94 1.36 14.89
N ALA A 26 -10.36 2.57 14.97
CA ALA A 26 -10.87 3.64 15.83
C ALA A 26 -11.76 4.68 15.14
N GLY A 27 -11.74 4.79 13.81
CA GLY A 27 -12.50 5.84 13.11
C GLY A 27 -12.24 5.91 11.61
N GLN A 28 -12.46 7.07 11.00
CA GLN A 28 -12.27 7.30 9.56
C GLN A 28 -10.91 7.91 9.22
N GLY A 29 -10.10 8.28 10.21
CA GLY A 29 -8.79 8.91 10.05
C GLY A 29 -7.81 8.05 9.24
N ASP A 30 -6.83 8.70 8.61
CA ASP A 30 -5.83 8.06 7.75
C ASP A 30 -4.57 7.64 8.52
N SER A 31 -4.59 7.73 9.85
CA SER A 31 -3.55 7.30 10.79
C SER A 31 -4.16 6.57 11.98
N GLY A 32 -3.35 5.84 12.75
CA GLY A 32 -3.78 5.03 13.88
C GLY A 32 -3.66 3.54 13.59
N ASP A 33 -4.37 2.76 14.36
CA ASP A 33 -4.44 1.30 14.24
C ASP A 33 -5.29 0.93 13.00
N ILE A 34 -4.59 0.63 11.90
CA ILE A 34 -5.17 0.30 10.59
C ILE A 34 -4.53 -0.97 10.08
N ASP A 35 -5.35 -1.99 9.85
CA ASP A 35 -4.94 -3.28 9.33
C ASP A 35 -5.22 -3.41 7.83
N LEU A 36 -4.47 -4.28 7.17
CA LEU A 36 -4.69 -4.65 5.78
C LEU A 36 -5.48 -5.95 5.69
N LEU A 37 -6.61 -5.90 4.99
CA LEU A 37 -7.58 -6.98 4.90
C LEU A 37 -7.81 -7.42 3.46
N LEU A 38 -8.19 -8.70 3.31
CA LEU A 38 -8.60 -9.32 2.06
C LEU A 38 -9.92 -10.07 2.23
N ARG A 39 -10.78 -9.96 1.24
CA ARG A 39 -11.87 -10.92 1.02
C ARG A 39 -11.75 -11.54 -0.37
N ARG A 40 -12.05 -12.81 -0.48
CA ARG A 40 -11.96 -13.58 -1.73
C ARG A 40 -13.33 -14.10 -2.12
N SER A 41 -13.64 -14.04 -3.42
CA SER A 41 -14.83 -14.65 -4.03
C SER A 41 -14.41 -15.61 -5.13
N THR A 42 -15.04 -16.78 -5.19
CA THR A 42 -14.81 -17.81 -6.24
C THR A 42 -16.00 -17.97 -7.18
N ASP A 43 -17.05 -17.18 -7.00
CA ASP A 43 -18.32 -17.24 -7.73
C ASP A 43 -18.67 -15.93 -8.47
N GLY A 44 -17.64 -15.18 -8.86
CA GLY A 44 -17.80 -13.92 -9.61
C GLY A 44 -18.31 -12.75 -8.77
N GLY A 45 -18.17 -12.82 -7.44
CA GLY A 45 -18.57 -11.76 -6.53
C GLY A 45 -19.95 -11.96 -5.90
N ALA A 46 -20.62 -13.07 -6.18
CA ALA A 46 -21.93 -13.38 -5.60
C ALA A 46 -21.81 -13.61 -4.08
N THR A 47 -20.78 -14.33 -3.65
CA THR A 47 -20.44 -14.51 -2.24
C THR A 47 -18.97 -14.21 -1.97
N TRP A 48 -18.66 -13.89 -0.72
CA TRP A 48 -17.34 -13.53 -0.26
C TRP A 48 -16.99 -14.26 1.03
N ASN A 49 -15.77 -14.78 1.13
CA ASN A 49 -15.31 -15.42 2.37
C ASN A 49 -15.27 -14.42 3.54
N GLN A 50 -15.02 -14.93 4.76
CA GLN A 50 -14.71 -14.09 5.90
C GLN A 50 -13.45 -13.25 5.63
N PRO A 51 -13.36 -12.03 6.18
CA PRO A 51 -12.16 -11.21 6.05
C PRO A 51 -10.92 -11.97 6.55
N GLN A 52 -9.88 -12.00 5.70
CA GLN A 52 -8.55 -12.46 6.05
C GLN A 52 -7.70 -11.28 6.46
N LEU A 53 -7.08 -11.34 7.62
CA LEU A 53 -6.09 -10.38 8.07
C LEU A 53 -4.78 -10.67 7.33
N LEU A 54 -4.33 -9.74 6.49
CA LEU A 54 -3.07 -9.85 5.77
C LEU A 54 -1.90 -9.28 6.56
N TRP A 55 -2.09 -8.11 7.16
CA TRP A 55 -1.06 -7.48 7.96
C TRP A 55 -1.69 -6.61 9.04
N ASP A 56 -1.25 -6.87 10.29
CA ASP A 56 -1.47 -6.08 11.48
C ASP A 56 -0.08 -5.73 12.07
N ASP A 57 0.19 -4.46 12.28
CA ASP A 57 1.41 -3.97 12.94
C ASP A 57 1.05 -3.25 14.27
N GLY A 58 0.09 -3.80 14.99
CA GLY A 58 -0.40 -3.25 16.26
C GLY A 58 -1.00 -1.87 16.10
N PRO A 59 -0.55 -0.84 16.85
CA PRO A 59 -1.17 0.49 16.79
C PRO A 59 -0.80 1.28 15.52
N ASN A 60 -0.06 0.67 14.59
CA ASN A 60 0.47 1.35 13.42
C ASN A 60 -0.48 1.27 12.22
N THR A 61 -0.16 2.05 11.19
CA THR A 61 -0.94 2.12 9.96
C THR A 61 -0.34 1.20 8.90
N CYS A 62 -1.08 0.15 8.50
CA CYS A 62 -0.81 -0.69 7.34
C CYS A 62 -1.87 -0.38 6.28
N GLY A 63 -1.48 0.20 5.14
CA GLY A 63 -2.47 0.70 4.20
C GLY A 63 -2.03 0.81 2.75
N ASN A 64 -2.87 1.45 1.96
CA ASN A 64 -2.69 1.68 0.53
C ASN A 64 -2.43 0.39 -0.28
N PRO A 65 -3.29 -0.63 -0.19
CA PRO A 65 -3.12 -1.86 -0.96
C PRO A 65 -3.15 -1.56 -2.46
N CYS A 66 -2.11 -1.98 -3.18
CA CYS A 66 -2.00 -1.87 -4.62
C CYS A 66 -1.60 -3.23 -5.22
N PRO A 67 -2.57 -4.12 -5.47
CA PRO A 67 -2.31 -5.45 -5.99
C PRO A 67 -2.08 -5.44 -7.50
N VAL A 68 -1.24 -6.37 -7.98
CA VAL A 68 -1.06 -6.69 -9.40
C VAL A 68 -0.90 -8.19 -9.59
N VAL A 69 -1.52 -8.73 -10.62
CA VAL A 69 -1.41 -10.15 -11.00
C VAL A 69 -0.45 -10.30 -12.17
N ASP A 70 0.63 -11.02 -11.97
CA ASP A 70 1.44 -11.53 -13.09
C ASP A 70 0.70 -12.70 -13.76
N ARG A 71 0.07 -12.42 -14.87
CA ARG A 71 -0.74 -13.41 -15.59
C ARG A 71 0.08 -14.55 -16.22
N THR A 72 1.41 -14.43 -16.29
CA THR A 72 2.28 -15.49 -16.81
C THR A 72 2.53 -16.56 -15.77
N THR A 73 2.74 -16.15 -14.53
CA THR A 73 3.05 -17.06 -13.42
C THR A 73 1.85 -17.33 -12.52
N GLY A 74 0.81 -16.48 -12.56
CA GLY A 74 -0.31 -16.49 -11.63
C GLY A 74 0.00 -15.81 -10.31
N ARG A 75 1.26 -15.40 -10.07
CA ARG A 75 1.67 -14.72 -8.83
C ARG A 75 0.98 -13.37 -8.67
N ILE A 76 0.51 -13.12 -7.47
CA ILE A 76 -0.05 -11.84 -7.08
C ILE A 76 0.99 -11.11 -6.25
N HIS A 77 1.31 -9.88 -6.64
CA HIS A 77 2.13 -8.95 -5.87
C HIS A 77 1.22 -7.91 -5.24
N LEU A 78 1.34 -7.72 -3.94
CA LEU A 78 0.64 -6.69 -3.20
C LEU A 78 1.67 -5.68 -2.69
N LEU A 79 1.62 -4.46 -3.21
CA LEU A 79 2.39 -3.35 -2.68
C LEU A 79 1.51 -2.57 -1.71
N MET A 80 2.13 -2.04 -0.66
CA MET A 80 1.44 -1.38 0.44
C MET A 80 2.39 -0.47 1.19
N THR A 81 1.88 0.34 2.09
CA THR A 81 2.67 1.26 2.89
C THR A 81 2.44 1.07 4.38
N ARG A 82 3.41 1.49 5.18
CA ARG A 82 3.36 1.46 6.64
C ARG A 82 3.99 2.73 7.23
N ASN A 83 3.38 3.27 8.29
CA ASN A 83 3.96 4.30 9.16
C ASN A 83 3.50 4.07 10.61
N LEU A 84 4.13 4.74 11.56
CA LEU A 84 3.62 4.75 12.93
C LEU A 84 2.20 5.33 12.97
N GLY A 85 1.32 4.74 13.77
CA GLY A 85 -0.06 5.20 13.91
C GLY A 85 -0.19 6.60 14.49
N THR A 86 0.86 7.07 15.18
CA THR A 86 0.96 8.44 15.72
C THR A 86 1.42 9.48 14.71
N ASP A 87 1.96 9.05 13.57
CA ASP A 87 2.54 9.95 12.58
C ASP A 87 1.50 10.28 11.50
N HIS A 88 1.11 11.54 11.39
CA HIS A 88 0.14 12.03 10.41
C HIS A 88 0.82 12.43 9.10
N GLU A 89 0.08 12.38 7.98
CA GLU A 89 0.60 12.73 6.66
C GLU A 89 1.28 14.09 6.61
N ALA A 90 0.65 15.12 7.20
CA ALA A 90 1.21 16.47 7.21
C ALA A 90 2.57 16.53 7.94
N GLU A 91 2.73 15.79 9.03
CA GLU A 91 3.96 15.71 9.81
C GLU A 91 5.04 14.95 9.06
N ILE A 92 4.67 13.84 8.38
CA ILE A 92 5.60 13.07 7.54
C ILE A 92 6.09 13.94 6.37
N ILE A 93 5.20 14.69 5.72
CA ILE A 93 5.56 15.62 4.64
C ILE A 93 6.47 16.72 5.15
N ALA A 94 6.17 17.30 6.32
CA ALA A 94 6.96 18.35 6.96
C ALA A 94 8.26 17.83 7.60
N GLN A 95 8.46 16.50 7.69
CA GLN A 95 9.58 15.85 8.38
C GLN A 95 9.65 16.18 9.88
N THR A 96 8.52 16.36 10.51
CA THR A 96 8.38 16.54 11.97
C THR A 96 7.88 15.28 12.66
N SER A 97 7.54 14.23 11.89
CA SER A 97 7.12 12.92 12.39
C SER A 97 8.30 12.12 12.97
N THR A 98 7.99 11.08 13.74
CA THR A 98 9.00 10.16 14.30
C THR A 98 9.64 9.30 13.21
N GLU A 99 8.82 8.78 12.29
CA GLU A 99 9.28 7.99 11.15
C GLU A 99 8.71 8.53 9.83
N SER A 100 9.36 8.15 8.74
CA SER A 100 8.81 8.35 7.39
C SER A 100 7.90 7.19 7.00
N ARG A 101 7.00 7.41 6.04
CA ARG A 101 6.18 6.35 5.49
C ARG A 101 7.03 5.40 4.64
N ARG A 102 6.90 4.09 4.90
CA ARG A 102 7.70 3.02 4.31
C ARG A 102 6.88 2.20 3.32
N VAL A 103 7.54 1.62 2.33
CA VAL A 103 6.94 0.81 1.27
C VAL A 103 7.26 -0.65 1.49
N TRP A 104 6.23 -1.50 1.39
CA TRP A 104 6.31 -2.93 1.66
C TRP A 104 5.64 -3.75 0.57
N THR A 105 5.93 -5.02 0.50
CA THR A 105 5.29 -5.97 -0.41
C THR A 105 5.05 -7.32 0.24
N MET A 106 3.99 -7.97 -0.20
CA MET A 106 3.69 -9.39 0.02
C MET A 106 3.39 -10.05 -1.32
N THR A 107 3.54 -11.36 -1.38
CA THR A 107 3.20 -12.14 -2.58
C THR A 107 2.34 -13.35 -2.24
N SER A 108 1.50 -13.77 -3.20
CA SER A 108 0.74 -15.01 -3.16
C SER A 108 0.95 -15.80 -4.44
N ASP A 109 1.20 -17.10 -4.32
CA ASP A 109 1.36 -18.03 -5.43
C ASP A 109 0.16 -18.96 -5.62
N ASP A 110 -0.87 -18.84 -4.78
CA ASP A 110 -2.04 -19.70 -4.70
C ASP A 110 -3.37 -18.91 -4.81
N HIS A 111 -3.39 -17.90 -5.67
CA HIS A 111 -4.58 -17.09 -5.96
C HIS A 111 -5.14 -16.36 -4.74
N GLY A 112 -4.27 -15.94 -3.82
CA GLY A 112 -4.63 -15.16 -2.64
C GLY A 112 -5.11 -15.97 -1.44
N VAL A 113 -4.90 -17.28 -1.44
CA VAL A 113 -5.24 -18.15 -0.29
C VAL A 113 -4.24 -17.95 0.84
N THR A 114 -2.94 -18.01 0.50
CA THR A 114 -1.85 -17.72 1.46
C THR A 114 -0.94 -16.60 0.94
N TRP A 115 -0.24 -15.95 1.86
CA TRP A 115 0.62 -14.81 1.57
C TRP A 115 1.97 -14.96 2.27
N SER A 116 3.01 -14.46 1.60
CA SER A 116 4.35 -14.34 2.22
C SER A 116 4.31 -13.36 3.39
N ALA A 117 5.32 -13.43 4.27
CA ALA A 117 5.55 -12.35 5.22
C ALA A 117 5.78 -11.00 4.51
N PRO A 118 5.40 -9.86 5.13
CA PRO A 118 5.72 -8.53 4.60
C PRO A 118 7.22 -8.33 4.45
N ARG A 119 7.66 -7.76 3.32
CA ARG A 119 9.06 -7.42 3.02
C ARG A 119 9.17 -5.96 2.64
N GLU A 120 10.08 -5.25 3.30
CA GLU A 120 10.31 -3.83 3.03
C GLU A 120 11.01 -3.60 1.69
N LEU A 121 10.55 -2.57 0.95
CA LEU A 121 11.09 -2.12 -0.33
C LEU A 121 11.55 -0.66 -0.31
N THR A 122 11.40 0.05 0.79
CA THR A 122 11.59 1.51 0.87
C THR A 122 12.86 1.98 0.19
N ALA A 123 14.01 1.39 0.51
CA ALA A 123 15.31 1.78 -0.05
C ALA A 123 15.44 1.58 -1.57
N SER A 124 14.59 0.71 -2.16
CA SER A 124 14.63 0.39 -3.59
C SER A 124 13.70 1.25 -4.44
N VAL A 125 12.66 1.85 -3.82
CA VAL A 125 11.57 2.50 -4.57
C VAL A 125 11.30 3.94 -4.15
N LYS A 126 11.80 4.36 -2.98
CA LYS A 126 11.61 5.71 -2.44
C LYS A 126 12.94 6.45 -2.43
N ALA A 127 13.00 7.57 -3.16
CA ALA A 127 14.21 8.39 -3.17
C ALA A 127 14.50 8.98 -1.78
N PRO A 128 15.78 9.23 -1.41
CA PRO A 128 16.15 9.71 -0.07
C PRO A 128 15.54 11.06 0.32
N ASP A 129 15.23 11.92 -0.67
CA ASP A 129 14.60 13.23 -0.50
C ASP A 129 13.07 13.18 -0.52
N TRP A 130 12.47 12.00 -0.70
CA TRP A 130 11.03 11.85 -0.63
C TRP A 130 10.57 11.65 0.81
N THR A 131 9.60 12.45 1.25
CA THR A 131 9.10 12.43 2.63
C THR A 131 7.90 11.51 2.78
N TRP A 132 6.82 11.77 2.03
CA TRP A 132 5.63 10.93 1.94
C TRP A 132 5.72 9.97 0.75
N TYR A 133 5.08 8.81 0.88
CA TYR A 133 4.90 7.88 -0.22
C TYR A 133 3.61 7.08 -0.02
N ALA A 134 2.78 6.96 -1.05
CA ALA A 134 1.60 6.11 -1.03
C ALA A 134 1.49 5.31 -2.34
N THR A 135 1.31 4.00 -2.22
CA THR A 135 0.99 3.12 -3.34
C THR A 135 -0.49 3.22 -3.70
N GLY A 136 -0.83 3.18 -4.99
CA GLY A 136 -2.21 3.37 -5.43
C GLY A 136 -2.69 4.83 -5.28
N PRO A 137 -4.00 5.05 -4.94
CA PRO A 137 -5.06 4.05 -4.79
C PRO A 137 -5.43 3.37 -6.10
N GLY A 138 -6.07 2.21 -6.00
CA GLY A 138 -6.53 1.44 -7.14
C GLY A 138 -5.56 0.34 -7.55
N GLY A 139 -5.59 -0.05 -8.83
CA GLY A 139 -4.84 -1.21 -9.32
C GLY A 139 -3.53 -0.85 -10.00
N ALA A 140 -2.60 -1.78 -9.96
CA ALA A 140 -1.42 -1.84 -10.80
C ALA A 140 -1.67 -2.71 -12.04
N ILE A 141 -0.82 -2.59 -13.05
CA ILE A 141 -0.96 -3.34 -14.31
C ILE A 141 0.33 -4.08 -14.64
N ARG A 142 0.18 -5.16 -15.41
CA ARG A 142 1.29 -5.83 -16.07
C ARG A 142 1.33 -5.42 -17.54
N LEU A 143 2.45 -4.89 -17.98
CA LEU A 143 2.69 -4.54 -19.37
C LEU A 143 2.93 -5.82 -20.24
N ARG A 144 2.82 -5.69 -21.55
CA ARG A 144 3.03 -6.82 -22.48
C ARG A 144 4.44 -7.42 -22.41
N ASN A 145 5.44 -6.60 -22.09
CA ASN A 145 6.84 -7.02 -21.92
C ASN A 145 7.12 -7.69 -20.55
N GLY A 146 6.11 -7.87 -19.69
CA GLY A 146 6.25 -8.49 -18.38
C GLY A 146 6.48 -7.52 -17.23
N THR A 147 6.76 -6.25 -17.50
CA THR A 147 6.96 -5.25 -16.44
C THR A 147 5.68 -5.02 -15.66
N LEU A 148 5.79 -5.02 -14.32
CA LEU A 148 4.70 -4.61 -13.42
C LEU A 148 4.81 -3.11 -13.20
N LEU A 149 3.74 -2.38 -13.50
CA LEU A 149 3.65 -0.94 -13.30
C LEU A 149 2.70 -0.65 -12.14
N VAL A 150 3.24 -0.06 -11.09
CA VAL A 150 2.51 0.26 -9.86
C VAL A 150 2.44 1.78 -9.73
N PRO A 151 1.23 2.39 -9.73
CA PRO A 151 1.09 3.82 -9.48
C PRO A 151 1.46 4.14 -8.03
N ALA A 152 2.07 5.30 -7.83
CA ALA A 152 2.39 5.81 -6.51
C ALA A 152 2.43 7.34 -6.52
N THR A 153 2.13 7.94 -5.37
CA THR A 153 2.31 9.37 -5.13
C THR A 153 3.42 9.59 -4.11
N HIS A 154 4.11 10.71 -4.18
CA HIS A 154 5.11 11.08 -3.19
C HIS A 154 5.14 12.59 -2.98
N ALA A 155 5.64 13.01 -1.81
CA ALA A 155 6.08 14.37 -1.56
C ALA A 155 7.60 14.39 -1.44
N ALA A 156 8.24 15.38 -2.06
CA ALA A 156 9.67 15.63 -1.93
C ALA A 156 9.94 16.78 -0.95
N GLN A 157 11.12 16.80 -0.35
CA GLN A 157 11.58 17.97 0.39
C GLN A 157 11.52 19.21 -0.52
N ALA A 158 10.95 20.29 -0.01
CA ALA A 158 11.09 21.58 -0.65
C ALA A 158 12.60 21.92 -0.68
N ARG A 159 13.20 21.93 -1.87
CA ARG A 159 14.57 22.43 -2.02
C ARG A 159 14.54 23.87 -1.52
N ARG A 160 15.23 24.18 -0.42
CA ARG A 160 15.56 25.55 -0.07
C ARG A 160 16.33 26.10 -1.28
N ARG A 161 15.70 27.01 -2.03
CA ARG A 161 16.48 27.87 -2.92
C ARG A 161 17.36 28.69 -1.99
N GLU A 162 18.66 28.38 -1.93
CA GLU A 162 19.65 29.35 -1.50
C GLU A 162 19.54 30.50 -2.49
N VAL A 163 18.82 31.52 -2.07
CA VAL A 163 18.94 32.84 -2.68
C VAL A 163 20.32 33.35 -2.24
N GLN A 164 21.35 33.01 -3.02
CA GLN A 164 22.60 33.75 -2.91
C GLN A 164 22.29 35.19 -3.33
N GLY A 165 21.99 36.01 -2.32
CA GLY A 165 21.95 37.44 -2.49
C GLY A 165 23.38 37.91 -2.79
N LYS A 166 23.71 38.10 -4.05
CA LYS A 166 24.73 39.06 -4.42
C LYS A 166 24.10 40.43 -4.33
N TYR A 167 24.39 41.14 -3.27
CA TYR A 167 24.36 42.59 -3.25
C TYR A 167 25.81 43.04 -3.35
N ASP A 168 26.17 43.48 -4.54
CA ASP A 168 27.28 44.40 -4.76
C ASP A 168 26.71 45.83 -4.73
#